data_bfe0ebf9737174bf0a9678ab4084b98a
#
_entry.id   bfe0ebf9737174bf0a9678ab4084b98a
#
_cell.length_a   1.000
_cell.length_b   1.000
_cell.length_c   1.000
_cell.angle_alpha   90.00
_cell.angle_beta   90.00
_cell.angle_gamma   90.00
#
_symmetry.space_group_name_H-M   'P 1'
#
loop_
_entity.id
_entity.type
_entity.pdbx_description
1 polymer ?
#
loop_
_entity_poly.entity_id
_entity_poly.type
_entity_poly.pdbx_seq_one_letter_code
_entity_poly.pdbx_strand_id
1 'polypeptide(L)'
;APGEIVTIEAARDGGDGYFMTEDTELCDSVPSSMCIFEHIYFARPDSTIQNEVVHECRKRAGAFLAMQAPVDADIVIGVPDSGLSAAQGYSEYSGIPIDTGFIKNKYIARTFIKPTQGAREVAVKMKLNVLKSAVQGKRVIMVDDSIVRGTTSGRIVKLLRDAGAKEVHVRISAPAFKWPCFFGTDIPDRDLLIANNHTTEETRKIINADSLEYLSLENLHNIAPNSSCGFCDACFTGNYPVEVDHLLK
;
A
#
# COMPACT_ATOMS: atom_id res chain seq x y z
N ALA A 1 2.06 -10.64 24.49
CA ALA A 1 0.73 -10.04 24.18
C ALA A 1 0.90 -8.56 23.83
N PRO A 2 -0.09 -7.88 23.21
CA PRO A 2 -0.04 -6.42 23.01
C PRO A 2 0.13 -5.71 24.36
N GLY A 3 1.11 -4.80 24.47
CA GLY A 3 1.44 -4.11 25.73
C GLY A 3 2.28 -4.91 26.71
N GLU A 4 2.64 -6.13 26.38
CA GLU A 4 3.53 -6.96 27.19
C GLU A 4 4.99 -6.51 27.07
N ILE A 5 5.69 -6.42 28.18
CA ILE A 5 7.13 -6.22 28.25
C ILE A 5 7.78 -7.53 28.64
N VAL A 6 8.63 -8.06 27.77
CA VAL A 6 9.43 -9.25 28.04
C VAL A 6 10.87 -8.83 28.30
N THR A 7 11.36 -9.11 29.50
CA THR A 7 12.76 -8.87 29.86
C THR A 7 13.52 -10.20 29.86
N ILE A 8 14.61 -10.26 29.10
CA ILE A 8 15.48 -11.43 29.01
C ILE A 8 16.85 -11.07 29.61
N GLU A 9 17.22 -11.71 30.69
CA GLU A 9 18.52 -11.53 31.36
C GLU A 9 19.38 -12.79 31.26
N ALA A 10 20.67 -12.63 30.98
CA ALA A 10 21.61 -13.74 31.05
C ALA A 10 21.75 -14.25 32.50
N ALA A 11 21.94 -15.56 32.65
CA ALA A 11 22.17 -16.14 33.96
C ALA A 11 23.44 -15.54 34.60
N ARG A 12 23.33 -15.06 35.83
CA ARG A 12 24.42 -14.35 36.54
C ARG A 12 25.52 -15.29 37.08
N ASP A 13 25.27 -16.58 37.04
CA ASP A 13 26.16 -17.64 37.54
C ASP A 13 27.12 -18.22 36.47
N GLY A 14 27.16 -17.62 35.29
CA GLY A 14 28.04 -18.05 34.19
C GLY A 14 27.56 -19.32 33.46
N GLY A 15 26.33 -19.74 33.68
CA GLY A 15 25.67 -20.80 32.93
C GLY A 15 25.14 -20.27 31.56
N ASP A 16 24.94 -21.17 30.60
CA ASP A 16 24.35 -20.85 29.28
C ASP A 16 22.83 -20.58 29.34
N GLY A 17 22.29 -20.30 30.54
CA GLY A 17 20.88 -20.04 30.76
C GLY A 17 20.50 -18.55 30.64
N TYR A 18 19.20 -18.29 30.49
CA TYR A 18 18.62 -16.96 30.59
C TYR A 18 17.35 -17.02 31.46
N PHE A 19 17.05 -15.91 32.11
CA PHE A 19 15.78 -15.71 32.80
C PHE A 19 14.89 -14.82 31.96
N MET A 20 13.64 -15.19 31.81
CA MET A 20 12.61 -14.41 31.15
C MET A 20 11.56 -13.98 32.17
N THR A 21 11.31 -12.68 32.21
CA THR A 21 10.20 -12.12 33.02
C THR A 21 9.24 -11.41 32.10
N GLU A 22 7.94 -11.59 32.32
CA GLU A 22 6.86 -10.98 31.56
C GLU A 22 6.13 -10.01 32.48
N ASP A 23 5.92 -8.77 32.02
CA ASP A 23 5.16 -7.75 32.69
C ASP A 23 4.01 -7.29 31.78
N THR A 24 2.79 -7.56 32.22
CA THR A 24 1.55 -7.22 31.51
C THR A 24 0.74 -6.13 32.19
N GLU A 25 1.21 -5.62 33.33
CA GLU A 25 0.47 -4.63 34.13
C GLU A 25 0.61 -3.19 33.63
N LEU A 26 1.51 -2.95 32.66
CA LEU A 26 1.85 -1.60 32.19
C LEU A 26 0.88 -1.02 31.17
N CYS A 27 -0.11 -1.77 30.72
CA CYS A 27 -1.09 -1.31 29.73
C CYS A 27 -2.51 -1.55 30.20
N ASP A 28 -3.32 -0.50 30.16
CA ASP A 28 -4.76 -0.63 30.26
C ASP A 28 -5.29 -1.54 29.15
N SER A 29 -6.28 -2.35 29.47
CA SER A 29 -6.96 -3.19 28.50
C SER A 29 -7.76 -2.32 27.53
N VAL A 30 -7.15 -2.00 26.39
CA VAL A 30 -7.79 -1.29 25.28
C VAL A 30 -8.15 -2.26 24.15
N PRO A 31 -9.24 -2.02 23.39
CA PRO A 31 -9.56 -2.83 22.24
C PRO A 31 -8.39 -2.87 21.25
N SER A 32 -8.05 -4.06 20.79
CA SER A 32 -7.00 -4.22 19.79
C SER A 32 -7.40 -3.55 18.47
N SER A 33 -6.54 -2.66 17.97
CA SER A 33 -6.71 -1.96 16.68
C SER A 33 -5.46 -2.17 15.83
N MET A 34 -5.51 -3.15 14.94
CA MET A 34 -4.40 -3.45 14.05
C MET A 34 -4.35 -2.46 12.90
N CYS A 35 -3.14 -2.11 12.45
CA CYS A 35 -2.99 -1.28 11.27
C CYS A 35 -3.58 -1.98 10.03
N ILE A 36 -4.60 -1.38 9.41
CA ILE A 36 -5.23 -1.95 8.20
C ILE A 36 -4.25 -2.02 7.02
N PHE A 37 -3.20 -1.19 7.03
CA PHE A 37 -2.19 -1.14 6.00
C PHE A 37 -1.31 -2.40 5.94
N GLU A 38 -1.33 -3.24 6.97
CA GLU A 38 -0.75 -4.59 6.91
C GLU A 38 -1.42 -5.43 5.81
N HIS A 39 -2.75 -5.38 5.70
CA HIS A 39 -3.48 -6.08 4.64
C HIS A 39 -3.30 -5.44 3.26
N ILE A 40 -2.98 -4.14 3.19
CA ILE A 40 -2.82 -3.42 1.93
C ILE A 40 -1.39 -3.57 1.39
N TYR A 41 -0.37 -3.33 2.23
CA TYR A 41 1.01 -3.16 1.76
C TYR A 41 2.06 -3.92 2.57
N PHE A 42 2.12 -3.75 3.93
CA PHE A 42 3.28 -4.16 4.71
C PHE A 42 3.48 -5.67 4.76
N ALA A 43 2.42 -6.42 5.08
CA ALA A 43 2.55 -7.85 5.26
C ALA A 43 2.84 -8.58 3.94
N ARG A 44 3.53 -9.72 4.04
CA ARG A 44 3.73 -10.60 2.89
C ARG A 44 2.38 -11.19 2.46
N PRO A 45 2.14 -11.37 1.15
CA PRO A 45 0.87 -11.91 0.65
C PRO A 45 0.50 -13.30 1.18
N ASP A 46 1.50 -14.11 1.51
CA ASP A 46 1.36 -15.47 2.06
C ASP A 46 1.12 -15.51 3.58
N SER A 47 1.10 -14.36 4.25
CA SER A 47 0.83 -14.26 5.69
C SER A 47 -0.65 -14.40 5.98
N THR A 48 -0.95 -15.02 7.13
CA THR A 48 -2.30 -15.00 7.75
C THR A 48 -2.26 -14.12 8.99
N ILE A 49 -3.07 -13.07 9.00
CA ILE A 49 -3.13 -12.09 10.08
C ILE A 49 -4.58 -11.95 10.50
N GLN A 50 -4.87 -12.11 11.80
CA GLN A 50 -6.23 -11.99 12.35
C GLN A 50 -7.25 -12.85 11.59
N ASN A 51 -6.91 -14.10 11.31
CA ASN A 51 -7.71 -15.09 10.56
C ASN A 51 -7.93 -14.75 9.07
N GLU A 52 -7.22 -13.75 8.53
CA GLU A 52 -7.32 -13.34 7.14
C GLU A 52 -6.01 -13.57 6.40
N VAL A 53 -6.08 -14.19 5.23
CA VAL A 53 -4.93 -14.32 4.32
C VAL A 53 -4.75 -13.00 3.58
N VAL A 54 -3.59 -12.39 3.70
CA VAL A 54 -3.28 -11.05 3.13
C VAL A 54 -3.52 -11.01 1.62
N HIS A 55 -3.13 -12.07 0.89
CA HIS A 55 -3.39 -12.18 -0.55
C HIS A 55 -4.87 -12.05 -0.88
N GLU A 56 -5.74 -12.75 -0.13
CA GLU A 56 -7.18 -12.73 -0.35
C GLU A 56 -7.80 -11.37 0.00
N CYS A 57 -7.29 -10.69 1.04
CA CYS A 57 -7.70 -9.32 1.35
C CYS A 57 -7.41 -8.36 0.20
N ARG A 58 -6.21 -8.44 -0.38
CA ARG A 58 -5.83 -7.61 -1.54
C ARG A 58 -6.64 -7.95 -2.79
N LYS A 59 -6.96 -9.21 -3.03
CA LYS A 59 -7.86 -9.61 -4.13
C LYS A 59 -9.25 -9.01 -3.93
N ARG A 60 -9.81 -9.09 -2.71
CA ARG A 60 -11.11 -8.45 -2.40
C ARG A 60 -11.07 -6.95 -2.65
N ALA A 61 -9.99 -6.25 -2.26
CA ALA A 61 -9.81 -4.83 -2.56
C ALA A 61 -9.86 -4.55 -4.07
N GLY A 62 -9.20 -5.37 -4.87
CA GLY A 62 -9.25 -5.27 -6.33
C GLY A 62 -10.65 -5.51 -6.91
N ALA A 63 -11.37 -6.50 -6.41
CA ALA A 63 -12.75 -6.77 -6.80
C ALA A 63 -13.70 -5.60 -6.46
N PHE A 64 -13.56 -5.03 -5.26
CA PHE A 64 -14.33 -3.83 -4.88
C PHE A 64 -14.01 -2.62 -5.76
N LEU A 65 -12.75 -2.41 -6.14
CA LEU A 65 -12.37 -1.36 -7.09
C LEU A 65 -13.02 -1.57 -8.46
N ALA A 66 -13.07 -2.79 -8.96
CA ALA A 66 -13.73 -3.09 -10.23
C ALA A 66 -15.26 -2.86 -10.16
N MET A 67 -15.85 -3.16 -9.00
CA MET A 67 -17.28 -2.94 -8.74
C MET A 67 -17.62 -1.45 -8.64
N GLN A 68 -16.84 -0.66 -7.88
CA GLN A 68 -17.15 0.75 -7.63
C GLN A 68 -16.77 1.68 -8.79
N ALA A 69 -15.76 1.33 -9.59
CA ALA A 69 -15.24 2.18 -10.64
C ALA A 69 -14.92 1.37 -11.91
N PRO A 70 -15.95 0.78 -12.55
CA PRO A 70 -15.75 0.06 -13.81
C PRO A 70 -15.27 1.01 -14.91
N VAL A 71 -14.41 0.50 -15.78
CA VAL A 71 -13.90 1.23 -16.94
C VAL A 71 -13.68 0.26 -18.09
N ASP A 72 -13.94 0.72 -19.32
CA ASP A 72 -13.67 -0.07 -20.52
C ASP A 72 -12.16 -0.01 -20.84
N ALA A 73 -11.50 -1.14 -20.78
CA ALA A 73 -10.07 -1.28 -20.99
C ALA A 73 -9.73 -2.66 -21.58
N ASP A 74 -8.51 -2.76 -22.12
CA ASP A 74 -8.08 -3.95 -22.84
C ASP A 74 -7.27 -4.91 -21.94
N ILE A 75 -6.73 -4.38 -20.80
CA ILE A 75 -5.83 -5.14 -19.95
C ILE A 75 -5.76 -4.54 -18.52
N VAL A 76 -5.61 -5.43 -17.53
CA VAL A 76 -5.27 -5.09 -16.16
C VAL A 76 -3.80 -5.41 -15.90
N ILE A 77 -3.07 -4.52 -15.26
CA ILE A 77 -1.69 -4.75 -14.81
C ILE A 77 -1.55 -4.31 -13.34
N GLY A 78 -0.75 -5.04 -12.57
CA GLY A 78 -0.42 -4.65 -11.19
C GLY A 78 0.97 -4.02 -11.10
N VAL A 79 1.11 -3.00 -10.26
CA VAL A 79 2.43 -2.47 -9.91
C VAL A 79 3.11 -3.43 -8.94
N PRO A 80 4.28 -3.99 -9.28
CA PRO A 80 4.93 -4.95 -8.41
C PRO A 80 5.58 -4.30 -7.19
N ASP A 81 5.55 -4.94 -5.99
CA ASP A 81 5.00 -6.28 -5.73
C ASP A 81 3.58 -6.20 -5.15
N SER A 82 3.21 -5.07 -4.52
CA SER A 82 1.99 -4.85 -3.71
C SER A 82 0.69 -4.83 -4.51
N GLY A 83 0.70 -4.24 -5.71
CA GLY A 83 -0.48 -4.14 -6.58
C GLY A 83 -0.88 -5.43 -7.29
N LEU A 84 -0.05 -6.49 -7.28
CA LEU A 84 -0.29 -7.69 -8.07
C LEU A 84 -1.54 -8.46 -7.65
N SER A 85 -1.73 -8.66 -6.34
CA SER A 85 -2.90 -9.39 -5.83
C SER A 85 -4.21 -8.62 -6.06
N ALA A 86 -4.19 -7.31 -5.89
CA ALA A 86 -5.35 -6.45 -6.17
C ALA A 86 -5.68 -6.41 -7.67
N ALA A 87 -4.66 -6.37 -8.54
CA ALA A 87 -4.85 -6.45 -9.98
C ALA A 87 -5.51 -7.78 -10.40
N GLN A 88 -5.12 -8.90 -9.76
CA GLN A 88 -5.75 -10.18 -9.98
C GLN A 88 -7.23 -10.14 -9.60
N GLY A 89 -7.57 -9.64 -8.41
CA GLY A 89 -8.97 -9.51 -7.97
C GLY A 89 -9.80 -8.58 -8.85
N TYR A 90 -9.21 -7.48 -9.33
CA TYR A 90 -9.84 -6.59 -10.31
C TYR A 90 -10.17 -7.33 -11.62
N SER A 91 -9.20 -8.06 -12.16
CA SER A 91 -9.36 -8.84 -13.39
C SER A 91 -10.42 -9.93 -13.26
N GLU A 92 -10.39 -10.70 -12.18
CA GLU A 92 -11.35 -11.79 -11.91
C GLU A 92 -12.80 -11.26 -11.85
N TYR A 93 -13.00 -10.08 -11.22
CA TYR A 93 -14.33 -9.49 -11.13
C TYR A 93 -14.79 -8.83 -12.42
N SER A 94 -13.92 -8.04 -13.06
CA SER A 94 -14.27 -7.28 -14.27
C SER A 94 -14.34 -8.13 -15.54
N GLY A 95 -13.70 -9.31 -15.55
CA GLY A 95 -13.50 -10.12 -16.75
C GLY A 95 -12.45 -9.58 -17.72
N ILE A 96 -11.81 -8.44 -17.42
CA ILE A 96 -10.74 -7.87 -18.24
C ILE A 96 -9.46 -8.68 -17.98
N PRO A 97 -8.74 -9.14 -19.03
CA PRO A 97 -7.57 -10.00 -18.86
C PRO A 97 -6.43 -9.29 -18.11
N ILE A 98 -5.77 -10.02 -17.23
CA ILE A 98 -4.55 -9.57 -16.55
C ILE A 98 -3.30 -10.02 -17.29
N ASP A 99 -2.27 -9.18 -17.31
CA ASP A 99 -0.95 -9.54 -17.87
C ASP A 99 0.17 -8.87 -17.06
N THR A 100 1.41 -9.27 -17.33
CA THR A 100 2.60 -8.67 -16.73
C THR A 100 2.96 -7.39 -17.46
N GLY A 101 2.54 -6.24 -16.93
CA GLY A 101 2.87 -4.92 -17.51
C GLY A 101 4.26 -4.42 -17.10
N PHE A 102 4.77 -4.87 -15.96
CA PHE A 102 6.04 -4.40 -15.38
C PHE A 102 6.98 -5.55 -15.02
N ILE A 103 8.26 -5.32 -15.22
CA ILE A 103 9.34 -6.18 -14.72
C ILE A 103 10.17 -5.38 -13.73
N LYS A 104 10.29 -5.92 -12.51
CA LYS A 104 11.15 -5.38 -11.46
C LYS A 104 12.59 -5.87 -11.67
N ASN A 105 13.52 -4.94 -11.80
CA ASN A 105 14.93 -5.29 -11.92
C ASN A 105 15.47 -5.75 -10.56
N LYS A 106 15.66 -7.05 -10.40
CA LYS A 106 16.16 -7.68 -9.16
C LYS A 106 17.66 -7.47 -8.93
N TYR A 107 18.42 -7.08 -9.97
CA TYR A 107 19.87 -6.85 -9.88
C TYR A 107 20.24 -5.49 -9.26
N ILE A 108 19.27 -4.58 -9.12
CA ILE A 108 19.51 -3.28 -8.50
C ILE A 108 19.13 -3.35 -7.03
N ALA A 109 20.15 -3.46 -6.17
CA ALA A 109 20.01 -3.44 -4.72
C ALA A 109 19.46 -2.09 -4.21
N ARG A 110 19.07 -2.02 -2.93
CA ARG A 110 18.46 -0.85 -2.28
C ARG A 110 19.19 0.46 -2.61
N THR A 111 18.48 1.38 -3.26
CA THR A 111 19.00 2.65 -3.80
C THR A 111 19.24 3.74 -2.75
N PHE A 112 18.98 3.48 -1.47
CA PHE A 112 19.10 4.46 -0.38
C PHE A 112 20.56 4.86 -0.05
N ILE A 113 21.56 4.17 -0.61
CA ILE A 113 22.98 4.37 -0.33
C ILE A 113 23.68 5.26 -1.38
N LYS A 114 22.96 5.77 -2.38
CA LYS A 114 23.59 6.63 -3.41
C LYS A 114 23.64 8.10 -2.97
N PRO A 115 24.81 8.75 -3.02
CA PRO A 115 25.05 10.05 -2.38
C PRO A 115 24.42 11.25 -3.09
N THR A 116 23.98 11.13 -4.34
CA THR A 116 23.43 12.26 -5.11
C THR A 116 21.99 12.04 -5.57
N GLN A 117 21.21 13.12 -5.63
CA GLN A 117 19.81 13.09 -6.07
C GLN A 117 19.65 12.56 -7.50
N GLY A 118 20.51 12.98 -8.43
CA GLY A 118 20.51 12.48 -9.82
C GLY A 118 20.79 10.98 -9.92
N ALA A 119 21.71 10.45 -9.08
CA ALA A 119 21.98 9.00 -9.03
C ALA A 119 20.80 8.20 -8.43
N ARG A 120 20.02 8.80 -7.52
CA ARG A 120 18.78 8.20 -6.98
C ARG A 120 17.69 8.18 -8.05
N GLU A 121 17.53 9.22 -8.83
CA GLU A 121 16.55 9.30 -9.92
C GLU A 121 16.81 8.28 -11.03
N VAL A 122 18.07 8.13 -11.44
CA VAL A 122 18.50 7.11 -12.41
C VAL A 122 18.26 5.70 -11.84
N ALA A 123 18.60 5.46 -10.59
CA ALA A 123 18.41 4.16 -9.96
C ALA A 123 16.93 3.78 -9.76
N VAL A 124 16.02 4.74 -9.53
CA VAL A 124 14.57 4.48 -9.50
C VAL A 124 14.05 4.18 -10.92
N LYS A 125 14.54 4.85 -11.96
CA LYS A 125 14.21 4.52 -13.37
C LYS A 125 14.62 3.11 -13.75
N MET A 126 15.70 2.58 -13.16
CA MET A 126 16.21 1.23 -13.47
C MET A 126 15.49 0.12 -12.68
N LYS A 127 14.66 0.45 -11.67
CA LYS A 127 13.98 -0.56 -10.83
C LYS A 127 12.74 -1.17 -11.48
N LEU A 128 12.03 -0.42 -12.30
CA LEU A 128 10.78 -0.87 -12.91
C LEU A 128 10.83 -0.61 -14.41
N ASN A 129 10.71 -1.67 -15.20
CA ASN A 129 10.68 -1.62 -16.66
C ASN A 129 9.30 -2.04 -17.14
N VAL A 130 8.76 -1.34 -18.15
CA VAL A 130 7.50 -1.69 -18.78
C VAL A 130 7.73 -2.74 -19.87
N LEU A 131 6.91 -3.78 -19.89
CA LEU A 131 6.82 -4.71 -21.01
C LEU A 131 6.01 -4.06 -22.12
N LYS A 132 6.71 -3.45 -23.08
CA LYS A 132 6.10 -2.71 -24.18
C LYS A 132 5.09 -3.57 -24.98
N SER A 133 5.39 -4.84 -25.21
CA SER A 133 4.51 -5.79 -25.90
C SER A 133 3.17 -6.00 -25.19
N ALA A 134 3.13 -5.85 -23.85
CA ALA A 134 1.92 -6.00 -23.09
C ALA A 134 1.00 -4.78 -23.17
N VAL A 135 1.56 -3.55 -23.28
CA VAL A 135 0.81 -2.30 -23.09
C VAL A 135 0.65 -1.44 -24.34
N GLN A 136 1.48 -1.64 -25.38
CA GLN A 136 1.47 -0.79 -26.56
C GLN A 136 0.13 -0.82 -27.31
N GLY A 137 -0.45 0.35 -27.53
CA GLY A 137 -1.73 0.54 -28.22
C GLY A 137 -2.95 0.15 -27.40
N LYS A 138 -2.79 -0.27 -26.13
CA LYS A 138 -3.89 -0.73 -25.27
C LYS A 138 -4.35 0.35 -24.29
N ARG A 139 -5.61 0.27 -23.89
CA ARG A 139 -6.18 0.94 -22.73
C ARG A 139 -5.87 0.08 -21.50
N VAL A 140 -5.13 0.64 -20.56
CA VAL A 140 -4.52 -0.10 -19.45
C VAL A 140 -5.15 0.30 -18.13
N ILE A 141 -5.61 -0.67 -17.34
CA ILE A 141 -5.92 -0.48 -15.93
C ILE A 141 -4.65 -0.80 -15.15
N MET A 142 -4.10 0.20 -14.48
CA MET A 142 -2.94 0.07 -13.59
C MET A 142 -3.44 0.04 -12.15
N VAL A 143 -3.22 -1.09 -11.46
CA VAL A 143 -3.59 -1.25 -10.04
C VAL A 143 -2.35 -1.11 -9.17
N ASP A 144 -2.41 -0.23 -8.17
CA ASP A 144 -1.36 -0.01 -7.17
C ASP A 144 -1.96 0.01 -5.76
N ASP A 145 -1.13 -0.08 -4.73
CA ASP A 145 -1.59 -0.09 -3.33
C ASP A 145 -2.03 1.29 -2.83
N SER A 146 -1.24 2.33 -3.09
CA SER A 146 -1.43 3.65 -2.49
C SER A 146 -0.79 4.80 -3.28
N ILE A 147 -1.30 6.01 -3.08
CA ILE A 147 -0.65 7.25 -3.51
C ILE A 147 -0.43 8.13 -2.29
N VAL A 148 0.84 8.42 -1.96
CA VAL A 148 1.20 9.32 -0.87
C VAL A 148 1.50 10.72 -1.40
N ARG A 149 2.56 10.88 -2.20
CA ARG A 149 3.01 12.17 -2.76
C ARG A 149 2.70 12.35 -4.25
N GLY A 150 2.23 11.31 -4.93
CA GLY A 150 1.92 11.33 -6.37
C GLY A 150 3.12 11.25 -7.31
N THR A 151 4.34 11.54 -6.84
CA THR A 151 5.56 11.57 -7.70
C THR A 151 5.89 10.20 -8.30
N THR A 152 5.75 9.12 -7.52
CA THR A 152 5.98 7.75 -7.99
C THR A 152 4.92 7.34 -9.00
N SER A 153 3.64 7.54 -8.68
CA SER A 153 2.52 7.19 -9.57
C SER A 153 2.58 7.94 -10.88
N GLY A 154 2.86 9.26 -10.86
CA GLY A 154 3.04 10.05 -12.08
C GLY A 154 4.20 9.55 -12.96
N ARG A 155 5.30 9.09 -12.32
CA ARG A 155 6.42 8.48 -13.05
C ARG A 155 6.04 7.14 -13.67
N ILE A 156 5.28 6.29 -12.97
CA ILE A 156 4.83 4.99 -13.49
C ILE A 156 3.86 5.20 -14.66
N VAL A 157 2.91 6.11 -14.54
CA VAL A 157 2.00 6.48 -15.63
C VAL A 157 2.79 6.97 -16.86
N LYS A 158 3.81 7.83 -16.65
CA LYS A 158 4.69 8.27 -17.75
C LYS A 158 5.41 7.10 -18.41
N LEU A 159 5.92 6.13 -17.68
CA LEU A 159 6.56 4.94 -18.24
C LEU A 159 5.60 4.15 -19.15
N LEU A 160 4.33 4.00 -18.75
CA LEU A 160 3.31 3.34 -19.57
C LEU A 160 3.01 4.13 -20.85
N ARG A 161 2.89 5.46 -20.73
CA ARG A 161 2.71 6.35 -21.90
C ARG A 161 3.89 6.27 -22.87
N ASP A 162 5.11 6.35 -22.35
CA ASP A 162 6.35 6.25 -23.15
C ASP A 162 6.48 4.86 -23.82
N ALA A 163 5.89 3.81 -23.24
CA ALA A 163 5.80 2.48 -23.84
C ALA A 163 4.68 2.34 -24.86
N GLY A 164 3.85 3.37 -25.06
CA GLY A 164 2.80 3.43 -26.06
C GLY A 164 1.42 2.99 -25.59
N ALA A 165 1.13 3.00 -24.29
CA ALA A 165 -0.24 2.83 -23.80
C ALA A 165 -1.16 3.93 -24.34
N LYS A 166 -2.33 3.54 -24.83
CA LYS A 166 -3.33 4.47 -25.38
C LYS A 166 -4.02 5.25 -24.28
N GLU A 167 -4.44 4.55 -23.23
CA GLU A 167 -5.05 5.10 -22.04
C GLU A 167 -4.47 4.42 -20.80
N VAL A 168 -4.41 5.16 -19.66
CA VAL A 168 -3.95 4.66 -18.38
C VAL A 168 -4.95 5.03 -17.30
N HIS A 169 -5.70 4.03 -16.82
CA HIS A 169 -6.68 4.14 -15.76
C HIS A 169 -6.06 3.64 -14.46
N VAL A 170 -5.89 4.53 -13.48
CA VAL A 170 -5.25 4.20 -12.20
C VAL A 170 -6.30 3.78 -11.19
N ARG A 171 -6.05 2.66 -10.51
CA ARG A 171 -6.89 2.09 -9.46
C ARG A 171 -6.03 1.83 -8.23
N ILE A 172 -6.38 2.43 -7.11
CA ILE A 172 -5.62 2.37 -5.86
C ILE A 172 -6.39 1.56 -4.84
N SER A 173 -5.78 0.46 -4.38
CA SER A 173 -6.43 -0.51 -3.48
C SER A 173 -6.48 -0.06 -2.01
N ALA A 174 -6.19 1.20 -1.74
CA ALA A 174 -6.41 1.90 -0.49
C ALA A 174 -7.23 3.17 -0.70
N PRO A 175 -7.87 3.71 0.34
CA PRO A 175 -8.38 5.08 0.33
C PRO A 175 -7.26 6.11 0.20
N ALA A 176 -7.63 7.36 -0.09
CA ALA A 176 -6.68 8.45 -0.19
C ALA A 176 -6.07 8.78 1.19
N PHE A 177 -4.75 8.87 1.27
CA PHE A 177 -4.03 9.31 2.46
C PHE A 177 -4.27 10.80 2.73
N LYS A 178 -4.90 11.12 3.86
CA LYS A 178 -5.24 12.51 4.26
C LYS A 178 -4.59 12.95 5.57
N TRP A 179 -4.10 11.99 6.35
CA TRP A 179 -3.57 12.23 7.70
C TRP A 179 -2.22 11.56 7.89
N PRO A 180 -1.33 12.15 8.72
CA PRO A 180 -0.03 11.54 9.05
C PRO A 180 -0.23 10.22 9.82
N CYS A 181 0.81 9.42 9.89
CA CYS A 181 0.86 8.25 10.75
C CYS A 181 1.84 8.50 11.90
N PHE A 182 1.38 8.27 13.14
CA PHE A 182 2.21 8.44 14.33
C PHE A 182 2.72 7.11 14.89
N PHE A 183 2.47 5.98 14.19
CA PHE A 183 2.78 4.64 14.70
C PHE A 183 3.90 3.95 13.91
N GLY A 184 3.66 3.52 12.69
CA GLY A 184 4.62 2.69 11.98
C GLY A 184 4.88 3.05 10.52
N THR A 185 4.03 3.88 9.90
CA THR A 185 4.21 4.31 8.51
C THR A 185 4.94 5.65 8.48
N ASP A 186 5.99 5.76 7.67
CA ASP A 186 6.77 7.00 7.49
C ASP A 186 5.98 8.05 6.66
N ILE A 187 4.97 8.64 7.30
CA ILE A 187 4.14 9.72 6.78
C ILE A 187 4.04 10.79 7.88
N PRO A 188 5.13 11.55 8.13
CA PRO A 188 5.18 12.45 9.28
C PRO A 188 4.47 13.78 9.06
N ASP A 189 4.28 14.20 7.80
CA ASP A 189 3.84 15.55 7.45
C ASP A 189 2.60 15.50 6.54
N ARG A 190 1.53 16.10 7.01
CA ARG A 190 0.26 16.20 6.31
C ARG A 190 0.36 17.01 5.01
N ASP A 191 1.20 18.03 4.98
CA ASP A 191 1.37 18.90 3.82
C ASP A 191 2.03 18.20 2.64
N LEU A 192 2.73 17.08 2.88
CA LEU A 192 3.32 16.25 1.84
C LEU A 192 2.33 15.27 1.20
N LEU A 193 1.13 15.11 1.77
CA LEU A 193 0.10 14.21 1.27
C LEU A 193 -0.64 14.86 0.10
N ILE A 194 -0.56 14.26 -1.08
CA ILE A 194 -1.22 14.80 -2.28
C ILE A 194 -2.73 14.92 -2.09
N ALA A 195 -3.36 13.94 -1.47
CA ALA A 195 -4.81 13.93 -1.26
C ALA A 195 -5.31 14.85 -0.12
N ASN A 196 -4.39 15.44 0.66
CA ASN A 196 -4.73 16.53 1.57
C ASN A 196 -4.85 17.87 0.83
N ASN A 197 -4.02 18.07 -0.20
CA ASN A 197 -3.89 19.34 -0.91
C ASN A 197 -4.68 19.38 -2.22
N HIS A 198 -5.06 18.22 -2.76
CA HIS A 198 -5.70 18.07 -4.06
C HIS A 198 -6.88 17.10 -4.00
N THR A 199 -7.89 17.40 -4.78
CA THR A 199 -9.01 16.49 -5.05
C THR A 199 -8.52 15.28 -5.88
N THR A 200 -9.32 14.21 -5.96
CA THR A 200 -9.01 13.04 -6.81
C THR A 200 -8.83 13.46 -8.27
N GLU A 201 -9.63 14.39 -8.77
CA GLU A 201 -9.52 14.86 -10.15
C GLU A 201 -8.26 15.71 -10.40
N GLU A 202 -7.87 16.54 -9.45
CA GLU A 202 -6.58 17.26 -9.54
C GLU A 202 -5.40 16.31 -9.45
N THR A 203 -5.45 15.33 -8.53
CA THR A 203 -4.44 14.27 -8.43
C THR A 203 -4.32 13.48 -9.73
N ARG A 204 -5.45 13.11 -10.35
CA ARG A 204 -5.50 12.47 -11.66
C ARG A 204 -4.72 13.27 -12.72
N LYS A 205 -4.96 14.58 -12.77
CA LYS A 205 -4.26 15.50 -13.71
C LYS A 205 -2.77 15.58 -13.42
N ILE A 206 -2.39 15.68 -12.13
CA ILE A 206 -0.99 15.76 -11.70
C ILE A 206 -0.22 14.49 -12.11
N ILE A 207 -0.81 13.30 -11.94
CA ILE A 207 -0.17 12.04 -12.33
C ILE A 207 -0.33 11.72 -13.82
N ASN A 208 -1.08 12.54 -14.58
CA ASN A 208 -1.35 12.39 -16.01
C ASN A 208 -2.06 11.08 -16.39
N ALA A 209 -3.01 10.64 -15.54
CA ALA A 209 -3.86 9.48 -15.81
C ALA A 209 -5.17 9.88 -16.53
N ASP A 210 -5.78 8.94 -17.27
CA ASP A 210 -7.09 9.15 -17.92
C ASP A 210 -8.23 9.04 -16.89
N SER A 211 -8.09 8.18 -15.88
CA SER A 211 -8.95 8.15 -14.69
C SER A 211 -8.17 7.72 -13.46
N LEU A 212 -8.62 8.16 -12.30
CA LEU A 212 -8.08 7.77 -10.99
C LEU A 212 -9.24 7.45 -10.06
N GLU A 213 -9.14 6.31 -9.37
CA GLU A 213 -10.07 5.93 -8.32
C GLU A 213 -9.35 5.28 -7.16
N TYR A 214 -9.75 5.63 -5.93
CA TYR A 214 -9.31 5.04 -4.68
C TYR A 214 -10.37 4.07 -4.15
N LEU A 215 -9.96 3.04 -3.44
CA LEU A 215 -10.89 2.21 -2.69
C LEU A 215 -11.68 3.06 -1.70
N SER A 216 -12.98 2.86 -1.60
CA SER A 216 -13.81 3.56 -0.63
C SER A 216 -13.50 3.10 0.80
N LEU A 217 -13.73 3.96 1.81
CA LEU A 217 -13.59 3.59 3.23
C LEU A 217 -14.55 2.47 3.63
N GLU A 218 -15.76 2.45 3.07
CA GLU A 218 -16.74 1.38 3.29
C GLU A 218 -16.19 0.03 2.83
N ASN A 219 -15.62 -0.03 1.63
CA ASN A 219 -15.03 -1.26 1.11
C ASN A 219 -13.72 -1.64 1.79
N LEU A 220 -12.97 -0.66 2.34
CA LEU A 220 -11.73 -0.94 3.05
C LEU A 220 -11.92 -1.91 4.21
N HIS A 221 -12.93 -1.70 5.05
CA HIS A 221 -13.17 -2.58 6.19
C HIS A 221 -13.68 -3.96 5.77
N ASN A 222 -14.29 -4.05 4.59
CA ASN A 222 -14.80 -5.30 4.04
C ASN A 222 -13.73 -6.18 3.37
N ILE A 223 -12.48 -5.71 3.22
CA ILE A 223 -11.40 -6.56 2.68
C ILE A 223 -11.00 -7.69 3.63
N ALA A 224 -11.23 -7.53 4.94
CA ALA A 224 -10.87 -8.48 5.98
C ALA A 224 -12.06 -8.78 6.91
N PRO A 225 -13.15 -9.39 6.41
CA PRO A 225 -14.42 -9.55 7.13
C PRO A 225 -14.34 -10.52 8.33
N ASN A 226 -13.36 -11.43 8.35
CA ASN A 226 -13.19 -12.40 9.44
C ASN A 226 -12.14 -11.98 10.47
N SER A 227 -11.68 -10.71 10.41
CA SER A 227 -10.72 -10.19 11.38
C SER A 227 -11.27 -10.27 12.81
N SER A 228 -10.46 -10.77 13.73
CA SER A 228 -10.82 -10.90 15.15
C SER A 228 -10.61 -9.60 15.94
N CYS A 229 -10.08 -8.55 15.35
CA CYS A 229 -9.88 -7.25 15.98
C CYS A 229 -10.32 -6.09 15.11
N GLY A 230 -10.46 -4.91 15.71
CA GLY A 230 -10.67 -3.67 14.97
C GLY A 230 -9.43 -3.25 14.15
N PHE A 231 -9.60 -2.21 13.35
CA PHE A 231 -8.53 -1.66 12.54
C PHE A 231 -8.23 -0.21 12.88
N CYS A 232 -6.94 0.14 12.86
CA CYS A 232 -6.49 1.53 12.75
C CYS A 232 -6.46 1.90 11.27
N ASP A 233 -7.27 2.87 10.89
CA ASP A 233 -7.36 3.46 9.55
C ASP A 233 -7.14 4.98 9.59
N ALA A 234 -6.50 5.46 10.65
CA ALA A 234 -6.35 6.89 10.95
C ALA A 234 -5.65 7.69 9.83
N CYS A 235 -4.74 7.08 9.08
CA CYS A 235 -4.10 7.72 7.91
C CYS A 235 -5.10 8.11 6.81
N PHE A 236 -6.29 7.52 6.79
CA PHE A 236 -7.38 7.84 5.87
C PHE A 236 -8.47 8.70 6.51
N THR A 237 -8.80 8.44 7.79
CA THR A 237 -9.96 9.02 8.49
C THR A 237 -9.59 10.15 9.45
N GLY A 238 -8.38 10.17 10.01
CA GLY A 238 -7.98 11.03 11.12
C GLY A 238 -8.41 10.53 12.50
N ASN A 239 -9.07 9.36 12.57
CA ASN A 239 -9.54 8.77 13.82
C ASN A 239 -8.45 7.83 14.38
N TYR A 240 -7.63 8.34 15.28
CA TYR A 240 -6.55 7.55 15.88
C TYR A 240 -7.07 6.69 17.04
N PRO A 241 -6.55 5.45 17.20
CA PRO A 241 -6.99 4.55 18.28
C PRO A 241 -6.54 5.00 19.69
N VAL A 242 -5.63 5.96 19.75
CA VAL A 242 -5.13 6.61 20.98
C VAL A 242 -5.03 8.11 20.78
N GLU A 243 -5.01 8.87 21.87
CA GLU A 243 -4.90 10.33 21.80
C GLU A 243 -3.52 10.76 21.24
N VAL A 244 -3.53 11.57 20.18
CA VAL A 244 -2.31 12.02 19.47
C VAL A 244 -2.20 13.55 19.37
N ASP A 245 -3.06 14.30 20.02
CA ASP A 245 -3.15 15.78 19.92
C ASP A 245 -1.82 16.48 20.23
N HIS A 246 -1.00 15.89 21.09
CA HIS A 246 0.35 16.38 21.41
C HIS A 246 1.37 16.19 20.28
N LEU A 247 1.06 15.35 19.28
CA LEU A 247 1.91 15.05 18.11
C LEU A 247 1.50 15.84 16.85
N LEU A 248 0.34 16.50 16.87
CA LEU A 248 -0.21 17.25 15.74
C LEU A 248 0.33 18.70 15.64
N LYS A 249 1.40 19.04 16.37
CA LYS A 249 1.98 20.38 16.41
C LYS A 249 3.07 20.58 15.38
#